data_4b0627c1d8e5c4690aab8d11eeb0f47f
#
_entry.id   4b0627c1d8e5c4690aab8d11eeb0f47f
#
_cell.length_a   1.000
_cell.length_b   1.000
_cell.length_c   1.000
_cell.angle_alpha   90.00
_cell.angle_beta   90.00
_cell.angle_gamma   90.00
#
_symmetry.space_group_name_H-M   'P 1'
#
loop_
_entity.id
_entity.type
_entity.pdbx_description
1 polymer ?
#
loop_
_entity_poly.entity_id
_entity_poly.type
_entity_poly.pdbx_seq_one_letter_code
_entity_poly.pdbx_strand_id
1 'polypeptide(L)'
;MVITGVNGFIGRSARAYFQKQYEMTGIDLAASYCEEGVQIHYYQCNMSKDAQELANILTDVQPDVVLHCAGSANVGASVINPMADLDGNLHSLYQLLLALKAFEKKPKIIFFSSAGIYGNPVRLPITEEDASAPISPYGLHKRMCEELCSYYNRVHGFRIRSVRIFSAYGNGLRKQLLWDIYQKYANTGKIKLFGTGSETRDFIHISDIMQALELILAYDGPEEIFNVANGEEVSIRELAETYAAELCEPADIVSFNGETKVGDPQNWRADISLLRRIGYERKMDLKAGIRSYVEWVRRQA
;
A
#
# COMPACT_ATOMS: atom_id res chain seq x y z
N MET A 1 7.27 15.42 -9.61
CA MET A 1 6.86 14.45 -8.56
C MET A 1 7.94 13.39 -8.40
N VAL A 2 8.36 13.11 -7.17
CA VAL A 2 9.25 11.98 -6.86
C VAL A 2 8.41 10.81 -6.32
N ILE A 3 8.64 9.60 -6.83
CA ILE A 3 8.07 8.35 -6.32
C ILE A 3 9.23 7.47 -5.83
N THR A 4 9.30 7.22 -4.53
CA THR A 4 10.24 6.24 -3.98
C THR A 4 9.59 4.85 -3.99
N GLY A 5 10.36 3.79 -4.23
CA GLY A 5 9.80 2.47 -4.44
C GLY A 5 8.99 2.38 -5.74
N VAL A 6 9.43 3.08 -6.78
CA VAL A 6 8.70 3.25 -8.05
C VAL A 6 8.47 1.94 -8.80
N ASN A 7 9.32 0.93 -8.61
CA ASN A 7 9.15 -0.41 -9.18
C ASN A 7 8.14 -1.28 -8.41
N GLY A 8 7.67 -0.82 -7.24
CA GLY A 8 6.64 -1.51 -6.46
C GLY A 8 5.26 -1.42 -7.11
N PHE A 9 4.31 -2.22 -6.63
CA PHE A 9 2.93 -2.26 -7.13
C PHE A 9 2.25 -0.89 -7.13
N ILE A 10 2.28 -0.19 -5.98
CA ILE A 10 1.68 1.15 -5.86
C ILE A 10 2.50 2.18 -6.65
N GLY A 11 3.85 2.11 -6.58
CA GLY A 11 4.73 3.03 -7.27
C GLY A 11 4.53 3.06 -8.78
N ARG A 12 4.47 1.89 -9.44
CA ARG A 12 4.19 1.78 -10.89
C ARG A 12 2.82 2.33 -11.24
N SER A 13 1.81 2.00 -10.44
CA SER A 13 0.44 2.49 -10.66
C SER A 13 0.35 4.00 -10.50
N ALA A 14 1.01 4.56 -9.49
CA ALA A 14 1.07 6.01 -9.29
C ALA A 14 1.80 6.71 -10.44
N ARG A 15 2.94 6.16 -10.90
CA ARG A 15 3.64 6.68 -12.06
C ARG A 15 2.71 6.71 -13.30
N ALA A 16 2.04 5.59 -13.59
CA ALA A 16 1.15 5.50 -14.73
C ALA A 16 -0.04 6.48 -14.65
N TYR A 17 -0.57 6.70 -13.43
CA TYR A 17 -1.71 7.58 -13.20
C TYR A 17 -1.31 9.05 -13.31
N PHE A 18 -0.22 9.46 -12.64
CA PHE A 18 0.15 10.87 -12.50
C PHE A 18 1.05 11.43 -13.62
N GLN A 19 1.57 10.58 -14.54
CA GLN A 19 2.53 10.99 -15.58
C GLN A 19 2.05 12.11 -16.52
N LYS A 20 0.74 12.31 -16.64
CA LYS A 20 0.18 13.39 -17.46
C LYS A 20 0.10 14.73 -16.73
N GLN A 21 0.23 14.71 -15.41
CA GLN A 21 0.08 15.89 -14.55
C GLN A 21 1.40 16.37 -13.99
N TYR A 22 2.41 15.49 -13.92
CA TYR A 22 3.71 15.76 -13.30
C TYR A 22 4.86 15.22 -14.14
N GLU A 23 5.96 15.94 -14.13
CA GLU A 23 7.26 15.38 -14.48
C GLU A 23 7.66 14.36 -13.40
N MET A 24 8.06 13.15 -13.82
CA MET A 24 8.20 12.01 -12.94
C MET A 24 9.65 11.64 -12.69
N THR A 25 10.01 11.49 -11.42
CA THR A 25 11.29 10.93 -10.99
C THR A 25 11.05 9.71 -10.12
N GLY A 26 11.68 8.60 -10.44
CA GLY A 26 11.63 7.36 -9.68
C GLY A 26 12.91 7.11 -8.90
N ILE A 27 12.78 6.70 -7.64
CA ILE A 27 13.88 6.22 -6.78
C ILE A 27 13.55 4.80 -6.32
N ASP A 28 14.49 3.86 -6.51
CA ASP A 28 14.29 2.47 -6.09
C ASP A 28 15.63 1.76 -5.78
N LEU A 29 15.56 0.59 -5.15
CA LEU A 29 16.73 -0.28 -4.92
C LEU A 29 17.19 -1.00 -6.19
N ALA A 30 16.28 -1.25 -7.14
CA ALA A 30 16.59 -1.96 -8.36
C ALA A 30 17.55 -1.16 -9.25
N ALA A 31 18.37 -1.86 -10.03
CA ALA A 31 19.36 -1.21 -10.90
C ALA A 31 18.74 -0.43 -12.07
N SER A 32 17.49 -0.73 -12.43
CA SER A 32 16.78 -0.05 -13.52
C SER A 32 15.27 -0.02 -13.25
N TYR A 33 14.58 0.88 -13.97
CA TYR A 33 13.13 0.88 -13.99
C TYR A 33 12.61 -0.34 -14.78
N CYS A 34 11.56 -0.98 -14.25
CA CYS A 34 11.14 -2.30 -14.71
C CYS A 34 10.15 -2.31 -15.90
N GLU A 35 9.68 -1.15 -16.38
CA GLU A 35 8.77 -1.06 -17.53
C GLU A 35 9.53 -0.62 -18.78
N GLU A 36 9.57 -1.49 -19.78
CA GLU A 36 10.20 -1.19 -21.07
C GLU A 36 9.45 -0.08 -21.84
N GLY A 37 10.22 0.78 -22.53
CA GLY A 37 9.65 1.85 -23.34
C GLY A 37 9.09 3.04 -22.56
N VAL A 38 9.19 3.04 -21.26
CA VAL A 38 8.77 4.15 -20.41
C VAL A 38 9.97 4.99 -20.01
N GLN A 39 9.95 6.27 -20.38
CA GLN A 39 10.97 7.23 -19.96
C GLN A 39 10.56 7.93 -18.67
N ILE A 40 11.36 7.77 -17.62
CA ILE A 40 11.31 8.55 -16.38
C ILE A 40 12.73 8.91 -15.96
N HIS A 41 12.93 9.98 -15.22
CA HIS A 41 14.18 10.20 -14.50
C HIS A 41 14.29 9.16 -13.40
N TYR A 42 15.25 8.24 -13.50
CA TYR A 42 15.38 7.11 -12.59
C TYR A 42 16.71 7.11 -11.86
N TYR A 43 16.65 6.91 -10.55
CA TYR A 43 17.82 6.81 -9.68
C TYR A 43 17.77 5.51 -8.88
N GLN A 44 18.86 4.75 -8.94
CA GLN A 44 19.10 3.65 -8.02
C GLN A 44 19.64 4.21 -6.71
N CYS A 45 18.92 4.00 -5.58
CA CYS A 45 19.37 4.45 -4.27
C CYS A 45 18.80 3.56 -3.16
N ASN A 46 19.66 3.11 -2.26
CA ASN A 46 19.24 2.50 -1.01
C ASN A 46 19.00 3.59 0.04
N MET A 47 17.77 4.07 0.12
CA MET A 47 17.40 5.19 0.96
C MET A 47 17.75 5.03 2.46
N SER A 48 17.84 3.79 2.97
CA SER A 48 18.20 3.56 4.38
C SER A 48 19.71 3.57 4.63
N LYS A 49 20.55 3.48 3.58
CA LYS A 49 22.02 3.39 3.68
C LYS A 49 22.75 4.53 3.00
N ASP A 50 22.22 5.01 1.88
CA ASP A 50 22.89 5.95 1.00
C ASP A 50 22.33 7.37 1.19
N ALA A 51 22.38 7.87 2.44
CA ALA A 51 21.78 9.16 2.83
C ALA A 51 22.29 10.35 2.02
N GLN A 52 23.61 10.39 1.70
CA GLN A 52 24.20 11.47 0.92
C GLN A 52 23.73 11.45 -0.53
N GLU A 53 23.65 10.27 -1.13
CA GLU A 53 23.15 10.11 -2.50
C GLU A 53 21.67 10.53 -2.59
N LEU A 54 20.85 10.11 -1.62
CA LEU A 54 19.46 10.55 -1.55
C LEU A 54 19.34 12.07 -1.46
N ALA A 55 20.18 12.72 -0.64
CA ALA A 55 20.18 14.17 -0.49
C ALA A 55 20.60 14.88 -1.80
N ASN A 56 21.59 14.35 -2.51
CA ASN A 56 22.02 14.87 -3.81
C ASN A 56 20.89 14.77 -4.84
N ILE A 57 20.27 13.58 -4.98
CA ILE A 57 19.14 13.37 -5.91
C ILE A 57 18.01 14.37 -5.63
N LEU A 58 17.60 14.50 -4.36
CA LEU A 58 16.51 15.41 -4.01
C LEU A 58 16.85 16.87 -4.24
N THR A 59 18.12 17.25 -4.03
CA THR A 59 18.60 18.61 -4.29
C THR A 59 18.58 18.93 -5.79
N ASP A 60 18.93 17.99 -6.65
CA ASP A 60 18.89 18.17 -8.10
C ASP A 60 17.47 18.22 -8.64
N VAL A 61 16.58 17.38 -8.09
CA VAL A 61 15.19 17.24 -8.57
C VAL A 61 14.26 18.32 -8.04
N GLN A 62 14.47 18.84 -6.81
CA GLN A 62 13.60 19.84 -6.15
C GLN A 62 12.12 19.49 -6.24
N PRO A 63 11.64 18.37 -5.66
CA PRO A 63 10.28 17.91 -5.87
C PRO A 63 9.23 18.81 -5.21
N ASP A 64 8.10 19.07 -5.89
CA ASP A 64 6.90 19.68 -5.28
C ASP A 64 6.03 18.64 -4.55
N VAL A 65 6.11 17.37 -4.98
CA VAL A 65 5.34 16.26 -4.43
C VAL A 65 6.23 15.03 -4.29
N VAL A 66 6.11 14.33 -3.16
CA VAL A 66 6.76 13.03 -2.92
C VAL A 66 5.72 11.99 -2.56
N LEU A 67 5.67 10.88 -3.31
CA LEU A 67 4.96 9.67 -2.95
C LEU A 67 5.96 8.66 -2.38
N HIS A 68 5.97 8.49 -1.05
CA HIS A 68 6.92 7.60 -0.38
C HIS A 68 6.38 6.18 -0.32
N CYS A 69 6.47 5.44 -1.45
CA CYS A 69 6.05 4.04 -1.56
C CYS A 69 7.16 3.05 -1.18
N ALA A 70 8.42 3.52 -1.01
CA ALA A 70 9.53 2.67 -0.58
C ALA A 70 9.22 2.06 0.80
N GLY A 71 9.55 0.79 0.97
CA GLY A 71 9.36 0.06 2.20
C GLY A 71 8.92 -1.38 1.98
N SER A 72 8.96 -2.16 3.03
CA SER A 72 8.39 -3.50 3.06
C SER A 72 6.87 -3.44 3.26
N ALA A 73 6.13 -4.35 2.61
CA ALA A 73 4.70 -4.55 2.83
C ALA A 73 4.38 -6.04 3.02
N ASN A 74 5.27 -6.76 3.70
CA ASN A 74 5.14 -8.20 3.94
C ASN A 74 5.17 -8.51 5.44
N VAL A 75 4.00 -8.73 6.02
CA VAL A 75 3.82 -9.05 7.45
C VAL A 75 4.64 -10.28 7.84
N GLY A 76 4.55 -11.37 7.06
CA GLY A 76 5.29 -12.60 7.37
C GLY A 76 6.81 -12.42 7.37
N ALA A 77 7.34 -11.68 6.39
CA ALA A 77 8.77 -11.36 6.33
C ALA A 77 9.21 -10.49 7.52
N SER A 78 8.36 -9.57 8.00
CA SER A 78 8.67 -8.74 9.16
C SER A 78 8.79 -9.54 10.46
N VAL A 79 8.05 -10.63 10.59
CA VAL A 79 8.15 -11.56 11.74
C VAL A 79 9.48 -12.32 11.70
N ILE A 80 9.93 -12.73 10.50
CA ILE A 80 11.18 -13.48 10.31
C ILE A 80 12.40 -12.57 10.49
N ASN A 81 12.35 -11.35 9.92
CA ASN A 81 13.46 -10.39 10.00
C ASN A 81 12.94 -8.98 10.30
N PRO A 82 12.64 -8.65 11.57
CA PRO A 82 12.10 -7.37 11.95
C PRO A 82 13.06 -6.20 11.72
N MET A 83 14.39 -6.44 11.78
CA MET A 83 15.36 -5.38 11.54
C MET A 83 15.39 -4.95 10.07
N ALA A 84 15.32 -5.88 9.13
CA ALA A 84 15.23 -5.52 7.71
C ALA A 84 13.93 -4.77 7.39
N ASP A 85 12.84 -5.09 8.08
CA ASP A 85 11.57 -4.37 7.94
C ASP A 85 11.65 -2.96 8.56
N LEU A 86 12.32 -2.80 9.70
CA LEU A 86 12.62 -1.50 10.32
C LEU A 86 13.44 -0.62 9.38
N ASP A 87 14.52 -1.15 8.83
CA ASP A 87 15.41 -0.44 7.91
C ASP A 87 14.66 0.02 6.65
N GLY A 88 13.89 -0.89 6.05
CA GLY A 88 13.14 -0.60 4.84
C GLY A 88 12.01 0.40 5.04
N ASN A 89 11.38 0.46 6.20
CA ASN A 89 10.25 1.34 6.50
C ASN A 89 10.70 2.61 7.25
N LEU A 90 11.19 2.48 8.49
CA LEU A 90 11.44 3.63 9.35
C LEU A 90 12.72 4.39 8.96
N HIS A 91 13.84 3.70 8.76
CA HIS A 91 15.08 4.36 8.42
C HIS A 91 15.01 5.03 7.03
N SER A 92 14.38 4.38 6.04
CA SER A 92 14.22 4.99 4.71
C SER A 92 13.39 6.28 4.76
N LEU A 93 12.28 6.29 5.52
CA LEU A 93 11.47 7.48 5.73
C LEU A 93 12.26 8.57 6.47
N TYR A 94 13.00 8.19 7.53
CA TYR A 94 13.76 9.15 8.31
C TYR A 94 14.82 9.86 7.47
N GLN A 95 15.56 9.13 6.62
CA GLN A 95 16.55 9.71 5.71
C GLN A 95 15.90 10.65 4.68
N LEU A 96 14.74 10.27 4.13
CA LEU A 96 13.98 11.15 3.24
C LEU A 96 13.62 12.47 3.91
N LEU A 97 13.09 12.42 5.13
CA LEU A 97 12.68 13.61 5.87
C LEU A 97 13.87 14.48 6.29
N LEU A 98 15.01 13.87 6.64
CA LEU A 98 16.25 14.60 6.94
C LEU A 98 16.73 15.36 5.70
N ALA A 99 16.78 14.72 4.55
CA ALA A 99 17.21 15.35 3.30
C ALA A 99 16.29 16.51 2.90
N LEU A 100 14.97 16.33 3.00
CA LEU A 100 13.99 17.37 2.67
C LEU A 100 13.91 18.49 3.72
N LYS A 101 14.42 18.27 4.93
CA LYS A 101 14.39 19.29 5.99
C LYS A 101 15.17 20.55 5.62
N ALA A 102 16.23 20.42 4.83
CA ALA A 102 17.05 21.53 4.37
C ALA A 102 16.36 22.42 3.32
N PHE A 103 15.29 21.94 2.68
CA PHE A 103 14.59 22.69 1.63
C PHE A 103 13.83 23.87 2.22
N GLU A 104 13.92 25.03 1.56
CA GLU A 104 13.13 26.21 1.95
C GLU A 104 11.63 25.94 1.75
N LYS A 105 11.24 25.47 0.56
CA LYS A 105 9.88 25.03 0.25
C LYS A 105 9.77 23.52 0.43
N LYS A 106 9.01 23.08 1.44
CA LYS A 106 8.77 21.66 1.67
C LYS A 106 7.79 21.08 0.62
N PRO A 107 8.08 19.91 0.02
CA PRO A 107 7.12 19.24 -0.85
C PRO A 107 5.89 18.77 -0.07
N LYS A 108 4.75 18.58 -0.76
CA LYS A 108 3.65 17.76 -0.25
C LYS A 108 4.12 16.30 -0.24
N ILE A 109 3.90 15.57 0.86
CA ILE A 109 4.33 14.18 0.99
C ILE A 109 3.13 13.30 1.29
N ILE A 110 2.97 12.19 0.55
CA ILE A 110 2.12 11.08 0.97
C ILE A 110 3.03 9.95 1.46
N PHE A 111 2.82 9.58 2.71
CA PHE A 111 3.41 8.39 3.33
C PHE A 111 2.43 7.22 3.29
N PHE A 112 2.87 6.10 2.73
CA PHE A 112 2.07 4.90 2.64
C PHE A 112 2.16 4.08 3.95
N SER A 113 1.20 4.33 4.83
CA SER A 113 0.95 3.53 6.02
C SER A 113 0.07 2.31 5.69
N SER A 114 -0.47 1.66 6.68
CA SER A 114 -1.21 0.41 6.52
C SER A 114 -2.28 0.26 7.59
N ALA A 115 -3.39 -0.40 7.26
CA ALA A 115 -4.35 -0.89 8.26
C ALA A 115 -3.72 -1.86 9.29
N GLY A 116 -2.54 -2.42 8.99
CA GLY A 116 -1.78 -3.27 9.92
C GLY A 116 -1.44 -2.62 11.26
N ILE A 117 -1.51 -1.29 11.36
CA ILE A 117 -1.34 -0.57 12.64
C ILE A 117 -2.48 -0.82 13.63
N TYR A 118 -3.68 -1.11 13.14
CA TYR A 118 -4.85 -1.32 14.00
C TYR A 118 -4.84 -2.69 14.69
N GLY A 119 -4.15 -3.69 14.10
CA GLY A 119 -4.17 -5.06 14.59
C GLY A 119 -5.58 -5.65 14.54
N ASN A 120 -6.06 -6.17 15.66
CA ASN A 120 -7.44 -6.63 15.83
C ASN A 120 -8.27 -5.51 16.47
N PRO A 121 -9.12 -4.82 15.71
CA PRO A 121 -9.91 -3.71 16.23
C PRO A 121 -10.99 -4.19 17.19
N VAL A 122 -11.33 -3.35 18.17
CA VAL A 122 -12.38 -3.63 19.15
C VAL A 122 -13.79 -3.49 18.54
N ARG A 123 -13.90 -2.62 17.52
CA ARG A 123 -15.17 -2.33 16.84
C ARG A 123 -14.96 -2.12 15.34
N LEU A 124 -16.04 -2.27 14.57
CA LEU A 124 -16.12 -1.94 13.16
C LEU A 124 -17.28 -0.96 12.90
N PRO A 125 -17.16 -0.03 11.97
CA PRO A 125 -15.99 0.25 11.14
C PRO A 125 -14.86 0.94 11.93
N ILE A 126 -13.62 0.78 11.45
CA ILE A 126 -12.40 1.35 12.05
C ILE A 126 -12.24 2.79 11.58
N THR A 127 -12.19 3.74 12.50
CA THR A 127 -11.92 5.16 12.20
C THR A 127 -10.43 5.47 12.29
N GLU A 128 -10.01 6.62 11.73
CA GLU A 128 -8.62 7.09 11.84
C GLU A 128 -8.20 7.38 13.30
N GLU A 129 -9.17 7.64 14.18
CA GLU A 129 -8.96 7.93 15.61
C GLU A 129 -8.91 6.68 16.47
N ASP A 130 -9.27 5.51 15.95
CA ASP A 130 -9.24 4.27 16.70
C ASP A 130 -7.82 3.89 17.12
N ALA A 131 -7.73 3.26 18.29
CA ALA A 131 -6.46 2.91 18.90
C ALA A 131 -5.61 2.02 17.97
N SER A 132 -4.36 2.40 17.82
CA SER A 132 -3.35 1.64 17.09
C SER A 132 -2.76 0.56 18.01
N ALA A 133 -3.04 -0.72 17.72
CA ALA A 133 -2.61 -1.88 18.48
C ALA A 133 -2.00 -2.96 17.56
N PRO A 134 -0.84 -2.68 16.91
CA PRO A 134 -0.26 -3.57 15.92
C PRO A 134 0.11 -4.93 16.51
N ILE A 135 -0.17 -6.00 15.76
CA ILE A 135 0.11 -7.39 16.13
C ILE A 135 1.28 -8.00 15.32
N SER A 136 2.02 -7.15 14.60
CA SER A 136 3.20 -7.56 13.83
C SER A 136 4.28 -6.48 13.88
N PRO A 137 5.58 -6.83 13.67
CA PRO A 137 6.65 -5.85 13.53
C PRO A 137 6.37 -4.84 12.41
N TYR A 138 5.86 -5.28 11.27
CA TYR A 138 5.45 -4.40 10.16
C TYR A 138 4.45 -3.33 10.60
N GLY A 139 3.36 -3.72 11.28
CA GLY A 139 2.36 -2.78 11.80
C GLY A 139 2.96 -1.81 12.80
N LEU A 140 3.83 -2.28 13.70
CA LEU A 140 4.54 -1.45 14.67
C LEU A 140 5.43 -0.41 13.96
N HIS A 141 6.23 -0.84 12.97
CA HIS A 141 7.12 0.08 12.25
C HIS A 141 6.32 1.12 11.44
N LYS A 142 5.18 0.75 10.84
CA LYS A 142 4.29 1.73 10.18
C LYS A 142 3.71 2.74 11.14
N ARG A 143 3.34 2.33 12.36
CA ARG A 143 2.92 3.25 13.42
C ARG A 143 4.04 4.22 13.81
N MET A 144 5.26 3.72 14.03
CA MET A 144 6.43 4.58 14.33
C MET A 144 6.69 5.59 13.20
N CYS A 145 6.49 5.19 11.95
CA CYS A 145 6.57 6.10 10.81
C CYS A 145 5.50 7.19 10.85
N GLU A 146 4.25 6.87 11.22
CA GLU A 146 3.19 7.90 11.37
C GLU A 146 3.53 8.90 12.48
N GLU A 147 4.03 8.43 13.62
CA GLU A 147 4.49 9.29 14.71
C GLU A 147 5.62 10.22 14.26
N LEU A 148 6.55 9.71 13.44
CA LEU A 148 7.63 10.50 12.84
C LEU A 148 7.06 11.55 11.85
N CYS A 149 6.11 11.19 11.01
CA CYS A 149 5.43 12.12 10.10
C CYS A 149 4.75 13.26 10.85
N SER A 150 3.97 12.95 11.88
CA SER A 150 3.28 13.94 12.71
C SER A 150 4.26 14.87 13.44
N TYR A 151 5.38 14.32 13.94
CA TYR A 151 6.45 15.14 14.52
C TYR A 151 7.03 16.15 13.50
N TYR A 152 7.32 15.71 12.27
CA TYR A 152 7.86 16.58 11.23
C TYR A 152 6.84 17.64 10.77
N ASN A 153 5.56 17.30 10.68
CA ASN A 153 4.50 18.26 10.42
C ASN A 153 4.48 19.37 11.48
N ARG A 154 4.41 18.99 12.75
CA ARG A 154 4.27 19.92 13.86
C ARG A 154 5.52 20.78 14.10
N VAL A 155 6.72 20.17 14.04
CA VAL A 155 7.97 20.83 14.47
C VAL A 155 8.73 21.46 13.30
N HIS A 156 8.62 20.89 12.11
CA HIS A 156 9.40 21.30 10.95
C HIS A 156 8.56 21.86 9.79
N GLY A 157 7.25 22.03 9.99
CA GLY A 157 6.36 22.66 9.00
C GLY A 157 6.17 21.85 7.71
N PHE A 158 6.33 20.53 7.79
CA PHE A 158 6.02 19.66 6.66
C PHE A 158 4.51 19.56 6.43
N ARG A 159 4.14 19.04 5.25
CA ARG A 159 2.77 18.65 4.89
C ARG A 159 2.76 17.18 4.48
N ILE A 160 2.91 16.29 5.46
CA ILE A 160 2.90 14.85 5.26
C ILE A 160 1.50 14.34 5.59
N ARG A 161 0.91 13.59 4.67
CA ARG A 161 -0.32 12.84 4.89
C ARG A 161 -0.04 11.36 4.87
N SER A 162 -0.44 10.68 5.92
CA SER A 162 -0.32 9.23 6.07
C SER A 162 -1.57 8.55 5.56
N VAL A 163 -1.44 7.65 4.59
CA VAL A 163 -2.56 6.88 4.05
C VAL A 163 -2.51 5.45 4.58
N ARG A 164 -3.47 5.09 5.42
CA ARG A 164 -3.65 3.73 5.96
C ARG A 164 -4.38 2.88 4.93
N ILE A 165 -3.59 2.27 4.04
CA ILE A 165 -4.16 1.42 2.99
C ILE A 165 -4.60 0.09 3.61
N PHE A 166 -5.83 -0.31 3.31
CA PHE A 166 -6.39 -1.60 3.68
C PHE A 166 -5.94 -2.68 2.67
N SER A 167 -6.80 -3.63 2.31
CA SER A 167 -6.38 -4.75 1.46
C SER A 167 -6.34 -4.34 -0.01
N ALA A 168 -5.21 -3.73 -0.42
CA ALA A 168 -4.98 -3.32 -1.80
C ALA A 168 -4.87 -4.52 -2.74
N TYR A 169 -5.50 -4.43 -3.93
CA TYR A 169 -5.37 -5.44 -4.98
C TYR A 169 -5.47 -4.81 -6.38
N GLY A 170 -5.14 -5.60 -7.40
CA GLY A 170 -5.25 -5.20 -8.81
C GLY A 170 -4.08 -5.68 -9.66
N ASN A 171 -4.15 -5.38 -10.94
CA ASN A 171 -3.17 -5.81 -11.94
C ASN A 171 -1.75 -5.36 -11.57
N GLY A 172 -0.79 -6.27 -11.67
CA GLY A 172 0.60 -6.01 -11.29
C GLY A 172 0.97 -6.47 -9.86
N LEU A 173 0.01 -6.83 -9.00
CA LEU A 173 0.29 -7.34 -7.67
C LEU A 173 0.64 -8.84 -7.71
N ARG A 174 1.95 -9.17 -7.55
CA ARG A 174 2.47 -10.55 -7.51
C ARG A 174 2.82 -10.99 -6.09
N LYS A 175 1.95 -10.67 -5.15
CA LYS A 175 2.06 -11.05 -3.73
C LYS A 175 0.69 -10.98 -3.07
N GLN A 176 0.62 -11.37 -1.79
CA GLN A 176 -0.60 -11.38 -0.98
C GLN A 176 -1.67 -12.37 -1.50
N LEU A 177 -2.92 -12.23 -1.00
CA LEU A 177 -3.95 -13.25 -1.13
C LEU A 177 -4.32 -13.61 -2.57
N LEU A 178 -4.56 -12.63 -3.45
CA LEU A 178 -5.00 -12.92 -4.82
C LEU A 178 -3.91 -13.64 -5.62
N TRP A 179 -2.65 -13.29 -5.38
CA TRP A 179 -1.52 -13.98 -6.01
C TRP A 179 -1.31 -15.39 -5.45
N ASP A 180 -1.49 -15.58 -4.13
CA ASP A 180 -1.43 -16.89 -3.48
C ASP A 180 -2.54 -17.82 -4.02
N ILE A 181 -3.76 -17.31 -4.18
CA ILE A 181 -4.87 -18.03 -4.84
C ILE A 181 -4.47 -18.47 -6.24
N TYR A 182 -3.95 -17.54 -7.06
CA TYR A 182 -3.51 -17.85 -8.43
C TYR A 182 -2.45 -18.94 -8.45
N GLN A 183 -1.40 -18.81 -7.64
CA GLN A 183 -0.32 -19.80 -7.61
C GLN A 183 -0.79 -21.18 -7.17
N LYS A 184 -1.65 -21.27 -6.16
CA LYS A 184 -2.22 -22.54 -5.70
C LYS A 184 -3.06 -23.19 -6.80
N TYR A 185 -3.94 -22.41 -7.41
CA TYR A 185 -4.74 -22.90 -8.54
C TYR A 185 -3.89 -23.35 -9.73
N ALA A 186 -2.94 -22.55 -10.16
CA ALA A 186 -2.05 -22.89 -11.29
C ALA A 186 -1.23 -24.17 -11.05
N ASN A 187 -0.81 -24.41 -9.79
CA ASN A 187 0.01 -25.56 -9.46
C ASN A 187 -0.79 -26.86 -9.21
N THR A 188 -2.02 -26.75 -8.72
CA THR A 188 -2.77 -27.91 -8.19
C THR A 188 -4.20 -28.05 -8.68
N GLY A 189 -4.75 -27.05 -9.40
CA GLY A 189 -6.17 -26.97 -9.74
C GLY A 189 -7.07 -26.72 -8.52
N LYS A 190 -6.52 -26.46 -7.35
CA LYS A 190 -7.25 -26.23 -6.10
C LYS A 190 -6.78 -24.99 -5.36
N ILE A 191 -7.68 -24.41 -4.58
CA ILE A 191 -7.41 -23.20 -3.77
C ILE A 191 -7.54 -23.59 -2.29
N LYS A 192 -6.42 -24.00 -1.66
CA LYS A 192 -6.37 -24.29 -0.24
C LYS A 192 -5.79 -23.13 0.53
N LEU A 193 -6.61 -22.45 1.35
CA LEU A 193 -6.26 -21.25 2.11
C LEU A 193 -6.12 -21.54 3.61
N PHE A 194 -5.42 -20.64 4.30
CA PHE A 194 -5.39 -20.61 5.77
C PHE A 194 -6.71 -20.05 6.31
N GLY A 195 -6.96 -20.28 7.60
CA GLY A 195 -8.16 -19.79 8.28
C GLY A 195 -9.38 -20.67 8.08
N THR A 196 -10.51 -20.10 8.39
CA THR A 196 -11.86 -20.70 8.26
C THR A 196 -12.59 -20.20 7.01
N GLY A 197 -12.10 -19.08 6.44
CA GLY A 197 -12.75 -18.32 5.38
C GLY A 197 -13.75 -17.30 5.89
N SER A 198 -14.02 -17.27 7.20
CA SER A 198 -14.90 -16.25 7.82
C SER A 198 -14.18 -14.96 8.18
N GLU A 199 -12.86 -14.97 8.16
CA GLU A 199 -12.04 -13.78 8.35
C GLU A 199 -12.38 -12.75 7.26
N THR A 200 -12.43 -11.46 7.62
CA THR A 200 -12.88 -10.42 6.68
C THR A 200 -11.80 -9.37 6.42
N ARG A 201 -11.86 -8.78 5.24
CA ARG A 201 -11.01 -7.65 4.84
C ARG A 201 -11.83 -6.60 4.11
N ASP A 202 -11.34 -5.38 4.14
CA ASP A 202 -11.80 -4.30 3.28
C ASP A 202 -10.85 -4.21 2.07
N PHE A 203 -11.34 -4.69 0.91
CA PHE A 203 -10.55 -4.72 -0.31
C PHE A 203 -10.73 -3.46 -1.13
N ILE A 204 -9.61 -2.86 -1.57
CA ILE A 204 -9.62 -1.69 -2.43
C ILE A 204 -8.77 -1.92 -3.68
N HIS A 205 -9.36 -1.68 -4.85
CA HIS A 205 -8.66 -1.81 -6.13
C HIS A 205 -7.64 -0.68 -6.31
N ILE A 206 -6.54 -0.98 -7.00
CA ILE A 206 -5.45 -0.03 -7.22
C ILE A 206 -5.90 1.26 -7.93
N SER A 207 -6.88 1.20 -8.85
CA SER A 207 -7.43 2.40 -9.49
C SER A 207 -8.13 3.33 -8.52
N ASP A 208 -8.83 2.79 -7.53
CA ASP A 208 -9.52 3.54 -6.51
C ASP A 208 -8.54 4.14 -5.49
N ILE A 209 -7.43 3.42 -5.22
CA ILE A 209 -6.31 4.00 -4.46
C ILE A 209 -5.74 5.23 -5.18
N MET A 210 -5.53 5.17 -6.49
CA MET A 210 -5.00 6.31 -7.25
C MET A 210 -5.92 7.53 -7.18
N GLN A 211 -7.23 7.34 -7.31
CA GLN A 211 -8.22 8.40 -7.12
C GLN A 211 -8.13 9.00 -5.70
N ALA A 212 -8.07 8.14 -4.67
CA ALA A 212 -7.94 8.59 -3.30
C ALA A 212 -6.68 9.44 -3.08
N LEU A 213 -5.54 9.02 -3.65
CA LEU A 213 -4.27 9.78 -3.57
C LEU A 213 -4.39 11.15 -4.24
N GLU A 214 -5.04 11.25 -5.41
CA GLU A 214 -5.26 12.52 -6.10
C GLU A 214 -6.08 13.49 -5.24
N LEU A 215 -7.17 13.02 -4.65
CA LEU A 215 -8.00 13.79 -3.74
C LEU A 215 -7.24 14.24 -2.48
N ILE A 216 -6.47 13.33 -1.88
CA ILE A 216 -5.65 13.63 -0.70
C ILE A 216 -4.54 14.64 -1.03
N LEU A 217 -3.92 14.58 -2.21
CA LEU A 217 -2.94 15.58 -2.66
C LEU A 217 -3.56 16.97 -2.86
N ALA A 218 -4.80 17.01 -3.35
CA ALA A 218 -5.55 18.26 -3.56
C ALA A 218 -6.14 18.84 -2.25
N TYR A 219 -6.27 18.01 -1.22
CA TYR A 219 -6.88 18.42 0.04
C TYR A 219 -5.98 19.39 0.82
N ASP A 220 -6.55 20.48 1.34
CA ASP A 220 -5.82 21.50 2.12
C ASP A 220 -6.32 21.64 3.59
N GLY A 221 -7.19 20.71 4.04
CA GLY A 221 -7.65 20.68 5.44
C GLY A 221 -6.61 20.15 6.42
N PRO A 222 -6.95 20.10 7.72
CA PRO A 222 -6.00 19.80 8.80
C PRO A 222 -5.70 18.31 9.00
N GLU A 223 -6.49 17.41 8.42
CA GLU A 223 -6.33 15.99 8.64
C GLU A 223 -5.03 15.47 8.02
N GLU A 224 -4.26 14.75 8.85
CA GLU A 224 -2.97 14.18 8.49
C GLU A 224 -3.05 12.69 8.15
N ILE A 225 -4.11 12.00 8.57
CA ILE A 225 -4.27 10.55 8.45
C ILE A 225 -5.57 10.24 7.71
N PHE A 226 -5.53 9.29 6.78
CA PHE A 226 -6.67 8.87 5.97
C PHE A 226 -6.74 7.35 5.88
N ASN A 227 -7.89 6.76 6.20
CA ASN A 227 -8.19 5.40 5.83
C ASN A 227 -8.46 5.32 4.32
N VAL A 228 -7.69 4.50 3.61
CA VAL A 228 -7.86 4.29 2.17
C VAL A 228 -8.38 2.87 1.94
N ALA A 229 -9.69 2.77 1.75
CA ALA A 229 -10.48 1.54 1.69
C ALA A 229 -11.81 1.81 0.97
N ASN A 230 -12.67 0.79 0.87
CA ASN A 230 -14.01 0.92 0.30
C ASN A 230 -15.14 1.02 1.36
N GLY A 231 -14.84 0.72 2.63
CA GLY A 231 -15.83 0.69 3.71
C GLY A 231 -16.72 -0.57 3.68
N GLU A 232 -16.28 -1.61 2.99
CA GLU A 232 -16.99 -2.87 2.85
C GLU A 232 -16.24 -4.02 3.51
N GLU A 233 -16.98 -4.87 4.19
CA GLU A 233 -16.44 -6.07 4.83
C GLU A 233 -16.69 -7.27 3.92
N VAL A 234 -15.63 -7.88 3.40
CA VAL A 234 -15.67 -9.02 2.50
C VAL A 234 -14.94 -10.19 3.15
N SER A 235 -15.61 -11.36 3.23
CA SER A 235 -14.98 -12.57 3.77
C SER A 235 -13.93 -13.14 2.80
N ILE A 236 -12.92 -13.82 3.36
CA ILE A 236 -11.90 -14.50 2.54
C ILE A 236 -12.55 -15.60 1.69
N ARG A 237 -13.62 -16.22 2.18
CA ARG A 237 -14.43 -17.19 1.43
C ARG A 237 -15.09 -16.56 0.22
N GLU A 238 -15.82 -15.46 0.41
CA GLU A 238 -16.49 -14.73 -0.67
C GLU A 238 -15.50 -14.29 -1.77
N LEU A 239 -14.34 -13.76 -1.37
CA LEU A 239 -13.29 -13.40 -2.31
C LEU A 239 -12.80 -14.62 -3.11
N ALA A 240 -12.49 -15.74 -2.43
CA ALA A 240 -11.94 -16.93 -3.07
C ALA A 240 -12.96 -17.61 -4.01
N GLU A 241 -14.22 -17.67 -3.61
CA GLU A 241 -15.31 -18.19 -4.44
C GLU A 241 -15.59 -17.30 -5.65
N THR A 242 -15.56 -15.97 -5.47
CA THR A 242 -15.63 -15.01 -6.59
C THR A 242 -14.45 -15.21 -7.54
N TYR A 243 -13.24 -15.44 -7.03
CA TYR A 243 -12.07 -15.71 -7.85
C TYR A 243 -12.23 -17.02 -8.64
N ALA A 244 -12.71 -18.11 -8.01
CA ALA A 244 -12.98 -19.38 -8.67
C ALA A 244 -14.01 -19.22 -9.79
N ALA A 245 -15.09 -18.47 -9.55
CA ALA A 245 -16.11 -18.20 -10.55
C ALA A 245 -15.55 -17.44 -11.76
N GLU A 246 -14.65 -16.49 -11.59
CA GLU A 246 -13.98 -15.77 -12.69
C GLU A 246 -12.92 -16.65 -13.41
N LEU A 247 -12.47 -17.75 -12.80
CA LEU A 247 -11.71 -18.80 -13.47
C LEU A 247 -12.60 -19.74 -14.28
N CYS A 248 -13.93 -19.67 -14.17
CA CYS A 248 -14.93 -20.62 -14.66
C CYS A 248 -14.85 -21.96 -13.95
N GLU A 249 -14.46 -21.97 -12.68
CA GLU A 249 -14.36 -23.15 -11.83
C GLU A 249 -15.46 -23.17 -10.78
N PRO A 250 -15.89 -24.36 -10.30
CA PRO A 250 -16.88 -24.48 -9.24
C PRO A 250 -16.30 -24.08 -7.89
N ALA A 251 -17.18 -23.68 -6.96
CA ALA A 251 -16.77 -23.20 -5.63
C ALA A 251 -16.11 -24.30 -4.76
N ASP A 252 -16.32 -25.55 -5.04
CA ASP A 252 -15.77 -26.69 -4.27
C ASP A 252 -14.26 -26.89 -4.44
N ILE A 253 -13.61 -26.19 -5.40
CA ILE A 253 -12.15 -26.13 -5.48
C ILE A 253 -11.54 -25.32 -4.33
N VAL A 254 -12.35 -24.48 -3.64
CA VAL A 254 -11.93 -23.63 -2.51
C VAL A 254 -12.08 -24.41 -1.20
N SER A 255 -11.02 -24.46 -0.43
CA SER A 255 -11.00 -25.09 0.90
C SER A 255 -10.16 -24.31 1.90
N PHE A 256 -10.42 -24.51 3.19
CA PHE A 256 -9.73 -23.84 4.29
C PHE A 256 -9.18 -24.90 5.25
N ASN A 257 -7.98 -24.63 5.82
CA ASN A 257 -7.31 -25.58 6.72
C ASN A 257 -7.67 -25.39 8.21
N GLY A 258 -8.38 -24.31 8.57
CA GLY A 258 -8.73 -23.98 9.96
C GLY A 258 -7.59 -23.37 10.80
N GLU A 259 -6.39 -23.20 10.24
CA GLU A 259 -5.23 -22.69 10.98
C GLU A 259 -5.13 -21.18 10.88
N THR A 260 -4.95 -20.50 12.01
CA THR A 260 -4.72 -19.05 12.03
C THR A 260 -3.27 -18.70 11.67
N LYS A 261 -3.08 -17.65 10.88
CA LYS A 261 -1.77 -17.16 10.50
C LYS A 261 -1.33 -16.05 11.47
N VAL A 262 -0.14 -16.19 12.04
CA VAL A 262 0.42 -15.21 12.98
C VAL A 262 0.55 -13.84 12.31
N GLY A 263 0.05 -12.80 12.97
CA GLY A 263 0.10 -11.43 12.49
C GLY A 263 -1.03 -11.03 11.53
N ASP A 264 -1.91 -11.97 11.15
CA ASP A 264 -3.09 -11.64 10.36
C ASP A 264 -4.25 -11.22 11.29
N PRO A 265 -4.93 -10.08 11.02
CA PRO A 265 -6.10 -9.64 11.76
C PRO A 265 -7.30 -10.55 11.45
N GLN A 266 -8.30 -10.53 12.33
CA GLN A 266 -9.54 -11.29 12.13
C GLN A 266 -10.48 -10.57 11.18
N ASN A 267 -10.91 -9.36 11.52
CA ASN A 267 -11.90 -8.62 10.74
C ASN A 267 -11.48 -7.18 10.54
N TRP A 268 -11.61 -6.72 9.29
CA TRP A 268 -11.34 -5.33 8.93
C TRP A 268 -12.44 -4.75 8.05
N ARG A 269 -13.00 -3.63 8.49
CA ARG A 269 -13.81 -2.70 7.69
C ARG A 269 -13.48 -1.28 8.12
N ALA A 270 -13.09 -0.43 7.19
CA ALA A 270 -12.77 0.96 7.46
C ALA A 270 -14.04 1.83 7.58
N ASP A 271 -13.98 2.83 8.43
CA ASP A 271 -14.77 4.04 8.22
C ASP A 271 -14.04 4.88 7.15
N ILE A 272 -14.75 5.24 6.09
CA ILE A 272 -14.24 6.07 4.99
C ILE A 272 -14.97 7.41 4.88
N SER A 273 -15.59 7.84 5.96
CA SER A 273 -16.36 9.10 5.99
C SER A 273 -15.49 10.31 5.66
N LEU A 274 -14.25 10.32 6.17
CA LEU A 274 -13.28 11.36 5.84
C LEU A 274 -12.92 11.35 4.35
N LEU A 275 -12.64 10.18 3.80
CA LEU A 275 -12.29 10.03 2.38
C LEU A 275 -13.47 10.44 1.47
N ARG A 276 -14.69 10.05 1.82
CA ARG A 276 -15.94 10.48 1.11
C ARG A 276 -16.15 11.99 1.19
N ARG A 277 -15.88 12.60 2.34
CA ARG A 277 -16.01 14.07 2.53
C ARG A 277 -15.13 14.86 1.56
N ILE A 278 -13.99 14.31 1.15
CA ILE A 278 -13.11 14.95 0.16
C ILE A 278 -13.40 14.52 -1.28
N GLY A 279 -14.53 13.82 -1.52
CA GLY A 279 -15.03 13.51 -2.86
C GLY A 279 -14.72 12.10 -3.38
N TYR A 280 -14.25 11.20 -2.53
CA TYR A 280 -14.01 9.82 -2.95
C TYR A 280 -15.31 9.06 -3.23
N GLU A 281 -15.35 8.44 -4.39
CA GLU A 281 -16.41 7.53 -4.81
C GLU A 281 -15.78 6.25 -5.35
N ARG A 282 -16.19 5.10 -4.84
CA ARG A 282 -15.75 3.81 -5.36
C ARG A 282 -16.13 3.66 -6.82
N LYS A 283 -15.18 3.30 -7.68
CA LYS A 283 -15.39 3.06 -9.12
C LYS A 283 -15.28 1.59 -9.51
N MET A 284 -14.53 0.81 -8.75
CA MET A 284 -14.29 -0.59 -9.05
C MET A 284 -14.99 -1.48 -8.02
N ASP A 285 -16.02 -2.22 -8.42
CA ASP A 285 -16.59 -3.26 -7.57
C ASP A 285 -15.66 -4.49 -7.48
N LEU A 286 -15.85 -5.30 -6.44
CA LEU A 286 -14.98 -6.43 -6.14
C LEU A 286 -14.93 -7.44 -7.30
N LYS A 287 -16.10 -7.79 -7.85
CA LYS A 287 -16.20 -8.79 -8.92
C LYS A 287 -15.50 -8.33 -10.20
N ALA A 288 -15.73 -7.09 -10.62
CA ALA A 288 -15.08 -6.50 -11.79
C ALA A 288 -13.54 -6.41 -11.57
N GLY A 289 -13.10 -6.03 -10.37
CA GLY A 289 -11.69 -5.97 -10.03
C GLY A 289 -11.01 -7.34 -10.03
N ILE A 290 -11.67 -8.38 -9.49
CA ILE A 290 -11.17 -9.76 -9.52
C ILE A 290 -11.13 -10.29 -10.96
N ARG A 291 -12.15 -10.03 -11.78
CA ARG A 291 -12.15 -10.39 -13.21
C ARG A 291 -10.94 -9.78 -13.91
N SER A 292 -10.73 -8.49 -13.77
CA SER A 292 -9.56 -7.81 -14.35
C SER A 292 -8.24 -8.45 -13.90
N TYR A 293 -8.13 -8.81 -12.62
CA TYR A 293 -6.95 -9.46 -12.08
C TYR A 293 -6.75 -10.87 -12.65
N VAL A 294 -7.81 -11.69 -12.77
CA VAL A 294 -7.75 -13.03 -13.37
C VAL A 294 -7.34 -12.94 -14.84
N GLU A 295 -7.89 -11.99 -15.61
CA GLU A 295 -7.47 -11.77 -17.01
C GLU A 295 -6.00 -11.36 -17.09
N TRP A 296 -5.54 -10.54 -16.17
CA TRP A 296 -4.14 -10.11 -16.13
C TRP A 296 -3.21 -11.29 -15.83
N VAL A 297 -3.49 -12.12 -14.81
CA VAL A 297 -2.60 -13.26 -14.47
C VAL A 297 -2.56 -14.30 -15.58
N ARG A 298 -3.68 -14.54 -16.29
CA ARG A 298 -3.72 -15.43 -17.46
C ARG A 298 -2.81 -15.00 -18.61
N ARG A 299 -2.58 -13.69 -18.76
CA ARG A 299 -1.64 -13.15 -19.77
C ARG A 299 -0.18 -13.25 -19.33
N GLN A 300 0.08 -13.57 -18.07
CA GLN A 300 1.43 -13.73 -17.53
C GLN A 300 1.88 -15.21 -17.47
N ALA A 301 0.95 -16.14 -17.68
CA ALA A 301 1.21 -17.58 -17.80
C ALA A 301 1.64 -17.94 -19.23
#